data_f3cfcaa7594ec8cadcf6c8dc5420e8bc
#
_entry.id   f3cfcaa7594ec8cadcf6c8dc5420e8bc
#
_cell.length_a   1.000
_cell.length_b   1.000
_cell.length_c   1.000
_cell.angle_alpha   90.00
_cell.angle_beta   90.00
_cell.angle_gamma   90.00
#
_symmetry.space_group_name_H-M   'P 1'
#
loop_
_entity.id
_entity.type
_entity.pdbx_description
1 polymer ?
#
loop_
_entity_poly.entity_id
_entity_poly.type
_entity_poly.pdbx_seq_one_letter_code
_entity_poly.pdbx_strand_id
1 'polypeptide(L)'
;MENKTENEVLSVVHHLIERCKDGQRGYTHAAKDIEDQDLKTLFHEYAVQRDSMITELQNELHNFGKLDDESTSLEGKVHRTWMDLSSALLAKDRQQVLNECERGEDYAVAAYDKALKADLPGNLKQIVQKQYEQVKKAHDTIRDLRDQGKK
;
A
#
# COMPACT_ATOMS: atom_id res chain seq x y z
N MET A 1 26.12 4.96 -16.77
CA MET A 1 26.41 4.24 -15.55
C MET A 1 25.59 4.68 -14.42
N GLU A 2 25.63 5.96 -14.12
CA GLU A 2 24.72 6.53 -13.14
C GLU A 2 23.28 6.28 -13.52
N ASN A 3 23.00 6.26 -14.82
CA ASN A 3 21.65 6.07 -15.32
C ASN A 3 21.04 4.76 -14.91
N LYS A 4 21.85 3.69 -14.85
CA LYS A 4 21.33 2.39 -14.47
C LYS A 4 20.87 2.36 -13.01
N THR A 5 21.72 2.87 -12.12
CA THR A 5 21.38 2.94 -10.70
C THR A 5 20.18 3.85 -10.47
N GLU A 6 20.17 4.99 -11.16
CA GLU A 6 19.06 5.92 -11.06
C GLU A 6 17.77 5.28 -11.56
N ASN A 7 17.82 4.56 -12.67
CA ASN A 7 16.66 3.88 -13.21
C ASN A 7 16.14 2.80 -12.26
N GLU A 8 17.04 2.10 -11.58
CA GLU A 8 16.64 1.11 -10.59
C GLU A 8 15.91 1.76 -9.43
N VAL A 9 16.44 2.90 -8.94
CA VAL A 9 15.79 3.64 -7.86
C VAL A 9 14.41 4.12 -8.28
N LEU A 10 14.30 4.69 -9.49
CA LEU A 10 13.02 5.15 -10.01
C LEU A 10 12.01 4.01 -10.12
N SER A 11 12.46 2.86 -10.61
CA SER A 11 11.59 1.69 -10.75
C SER A 11 11.08 1.24 -9.39
N VAL A 12 11.96 1.20 -8.39
CA VAL A 12 11.58 0.82 -7.03
C VAL A 12 10.53 1.78 -6.47
N VAL A 13 10.78 3.09 -6.61
CA VAL A 13 9.86 4.10 -6.07
C VAL A 13 8.50 4.03 -6.78
N HIS A 14 8.51 3.90 -8.10
CA HIS A 14 7.26 3.76 -8.85
C HIS A 14 6.46 2.54 -8.39
N HIS A 15 7.14 1.44 -8.16
CA HIS A 15 6.47 0.22 -7.68
C HIS A 15 5.82 0.45 -6.31
N LEU A 16 6.54 1.13 -5.41
CA LEU A 16 5.99 1.44 -4.09
C LEU A 16 4.78 2.37 -4.19
N ILE A 17 4.86 3.37 -5.06
CA ILE A 17 3.73 4.28 -5.28
C ILE A 17 2.52 3.49 -5.76
N GLU A 18 2.71 2.56 -6.68
CA GLU A 18 1.61 1.75 -7.19
C GLU A 18 0.98 0.90 -6.09
N ARG A 19 1.81 0.31 -5.23
CA ARG A 19 1.30 -0.46 -4.10
C ARG A 19 0.54 0.42 -3.10
N CYS A 20 1.03 1.62 -2.86
CA CYS A 20 0.32 2.56 -1.99
C CYS A 20 -1.01 2.99 -2.59
N LYS A 21 -1.06 3.19 -3.91
CA LYS A 21 -2.31 3.51 -4.59
C LYS A 21 -3.32 2.37 -4.47
N ASP A 22 -2.86 1.12 -4.60
CA ASP A 22 -3.70 -0.05 -4.38
C ASP A 22 -4.33 -0.01 -3.00
N GLY A 23 -3.49 0.21 -1.99
CA GLY A 23 -3.96 0.25 -0.61
C GLY A 23 -4.93 1.40 -0.37
N GLN A 24 -4.59 2.57 -0.90
CA GLN A 24 -5.44 3.75 -0.75
C GLN A 24 -6.83 3.52 -1.35
N ARG A 25 -6.87 2.96 -2.55
CA ARG A 25 -8.15 2.66 -3.21
C ARG A 25 -8.92 1.57 -2.47
N GLY A 26 -8.23 0.51 -2.07
CA GLY A 26 -8.85 -0.60 -1.36
C GLY A 26 -9.45 -0.16 -0.04
N TYR A 27 -8.69 0.57 0.77
CA TYR A 27 -9.18 1.03 2.06
C TYR A 27 -10.28 2.09 1.93
N THR A 28 -10.18 2.96 0.92
CA THR A 28 -11.23 3.93 0.67
C THR A 28 -12.55 3.23 0.34
N HIS A 29 -12.46 2.23 -0.54
CA HIS A 29 -13.63 1.44 -0.91
C HIS A 29 -14.20 0.69 0.29
N ALA A 30 -13.33 0.04 1.07
CA ALA A 30 -13.76 -0.71 2.24
C ALA A 30 -14.39 0.20 3.29
N ALA A 31 -13.79 1.35 3.55
CA ALA A 31 -14.32 2.29 4.54
C ALA A 31 -15.70 2.79 4.15
N LYS A 32 -15.93 2.95 2.84
CA LYS A 32 -17.21 3.45 2.35
C LYS A 32 -18.32 2.42 2.54
N ASP A 33 -18.04 1.16 2.25
CA ASP A 33 -19.08 0.13 2.16
C ASP A 33 -19.20 -0.79 3.37
N ILE A 34 -18.19 -0.83 4.26
CA ILE A 34 -18.26 -1.68 5.45
C ILE A 34 -19.24 -1.10 6.46
N GLU A 35 -19.98 -1.96 7.14
CA GLU A 35 -20.95 -1.51 8.15
C GLU A 35 -20.33 -1.43 9.54
N ASP A 36 -19.33 -2.25 9.80
CA ASP A 36 -18.66 -2.29 11.11
C ASP A 36 -17.96 -0.98 11.39
N GLN A 37 -18.39 -0.26 12.41
CA GLN A 37 -17.89 1.07 12.68
C GLN A 37 -16.40 1.08 13.04
N ASP A 38 -15.95 0.07 13.78
CA ASP A 38 -14.54 -0.03 14.15
C ASP A 38 -13.65 -0.18 12.90
N LEU A 39 -14.09 -1.01 11.95
CA LEU A 39 -13.34 -1.20 10.72
C LEU A 39 -13.45 0.02 9.81
N LYS A 40 -14.61 0.66 9.77
CA LYS A 40 -14.78 1.86 8.95
C LYS A 40 -13.76 2.93 9.37
N THR A 41 -13.62 3.16 10.65
CA THR A 41 -12.67 4.14 11.18
C THR A 41 -11.23 3.74 10.84
N LEU A 42 -10.89 2.48 11.07
CA LEU A 42 -9.55 1.97 10.83
C LEU A 42 -9.17 2.06 9.34
N PHE A 43 -10.08 1.64 8.46
CA PHE A 43 -9.83 1.66 7.03
C PHE A 43 -9.66 3.09 6.52
N HIS A 44 -10.44 4.01 7.06
CA HIS A 44 -10.30 5.41 6.71
C HIS A 44 -8.90 5.93 7.09
N GLU A 45 -8.44 5.59 8.29
CA GLU A 45 -7.10 5.97 8.75
C GLU A 45 -6.02 5.42 7.82
N TYR A 46 -6.17 4.17 7.40
CA TYR A 46 -5.19 3.55 6.51
C TYR A 46 -5.22 4.15 5.11
N ALA A 47 -6.39 4.53 4.63
CA ALA A 47 -6.49 5.21 3.33
C ALA A 47 -5.73 6.54 3.38
N VAL A 48 -5.90 7.31 4.44
CA VAL A 48 -5.19 8.57 4.63
C VAL A 48 -3.69 8.33 4.74
N GLN A 49 -3.29 7.31 5.49
CA GLN A 49 -1.88 6.94 5.63
C GLN A 49 -1.24 6.64 4.27
N ARG A 50 -1.92 5.85 3.44
CA ARG A 50 -1.37 5.48 2.12
C ARG A 50 -1.28 6.69 1.21
N ASP A 51 -2.24 7.60 1.30
CA ASP A 51 -2.20 8.83 0.54
C ASP A 51 -0.97 9.68 0.92
N SER A 52 -0.70 9.79 2.22
CA SER A 52 0.50 10.49 2.70
C SER A 52 1.78 9.84 2.20
N MET A 53 1.82 8.51 2.19
CA MET A 53 2.99 7.79 1.71
C MET A 53 3.24 8.05 0.23
N ILE A 54 2.17 8.09 -0.56
CA ILE A 54 2.26 8.40 -1.99
C ILE A 54 2.90 9.78 -2.16
N THR A 55 2.43 10.76 -1.42
CA THR A 55 2.94 12.12 -1.51
C THR A 55 4.42 12.17 -1.15
N GLU A 56 4.83 11.49 -0.08
CA GLU A 56 6.24 11.44 0.31
C GLU A 56 7.11 10.86 -0.81
N LEU A 57 6.64 9.76 -1.41
CA LEU A 57 7.41 9.11 -2.47
C LEU A 57 7.47 9.97 -3.73
N GLN A 58 6.38 10.63 -4.07
CA GLN A 58 6.35 11.55 -5.21
C GLN A 58 7.30 12.71 -5.00
N ASN A 59 7.36 13.23 -3.78
CA ASN A 59 8.30 14.31 -3.46
C ASN A 59 9.75 13.86 -3.64
N GLU A 60 10.05 12.61 -3.30
CA GLU A 60 11.39 12.08 -3.50
C GLU A 60 11.74 11.97 -4.99
N LEU A 61 10.79 11.56 -5.81
CA LEU A 61 10.99 11.56 -7.26
C LEU A 61 11.25 12.97 -7.77
N HIS A 62 10.54 13.91 -7.26
CA HIS A 62 10.70 15.31 -7.63
C HIS A 62 12.11 15.80 -7.28
N ASN A 63 12.63 15.39 -6.13
CA ASN A 63 13.98 15.75 -5.70
C ASN A 63 15.05 15.17 -6.62
N PHE A 64 14.76 14.09 -7.31
CA PHE A 64 15.66 13.54 -8.33
C PHE A 64 15.53 14.26 -9.67
N GLY A 65 14.65 15.27 -9.75
CA GLY A 65 14.38 15.94 -11.00
C GLY A 65 13.49 15.14 -11.94
N LYS A 66 12.82 14.14 -11.40
CA LYS A 66 11.90 13.30 -12.16
C LYS A 66 10.48 13.49 -11.62
N LEU A 67 9.54 13.53 -12.52
CA LEU A 67 8.13 13.60 -12.14
C LEU A 67 7.54 12.19 -12.15
N ASP A 68 6.56 11.98 -11.29
CA ASP A 68 5.80 10.76 -11.33
C ASP A 68 5.06 10.72 -12.67
N ASP A 69 5.37 9.73 -13.48
CA ASP A 69 4.77 9.62 -14.80
C ASP A 69 3.48 8.83 -14.72
N GLU A 70 2.38 9.56 -14.69
CA GLU A 70 1.07 8.93 -14.58
C GLU A 70 0.71 8.08 -15.78
N SER A 71 1.38 8.29 -16.90
CA SER A 71 1.12 7.48 -18.06
C SER A 71 1.58 6.03 -17.87
N THR A 72 2.41 5.80 -16.88
CA THR A 72 2.84 4.44 -16.54
C THR A 72 1.89 3.74 -15.60
N SER A 73 0.79 4.39 -15.27
CA SER A 73 -0.18 3.82 -14.35
C SER A 73 -0.59 2.43 -14.79
N LEU A 74 -0.56 1.51 -13.87
CA LEU A 74 -0.90 0.12 -14.12
C LEU A 74 -2.31 -0.17 -13.63
N GLU A 75 -3.25 0.71 -13.98
CA GLU A 75 -4.61 0.60 -13.49
C GLU A 75 -5.20 -0.79 -13.66
N GLY A 76 -4.92 -1.42 -14.79
CA GLY A 76 -5.40 -2.77 -15.02
C GLY A 76 -4.78 -3.81 -14.12
N LYS A 77 -3.60 -3.50 -13.55
CA LYS A 77 -2.90 -4.43 -12.66
C LYS A 77 -3.10 -4.11 -11.20
N VAL A 78 -3.39 -2.84 -10.91
CA VAL A 78 -3.54 -2.34 -9.56
C VAL A 78 -4.61 -3.11 -8.79
N HIS A 79 -5.67 -3.47 -9.46
CA HIS A 79 -6.81 -4.09 -8.80
C HIS A 79 -6.62 -5.56 -8.44
N ARG A 80 -5.54 -6.19 -8.90
CA ARG A 80 -5.32 -7.61 -8.62
C ARG A 80 -5.19 -7.92 -7.14
N THR A 81 -4.54 -7.03 -6.41
CA THR A 81 -4.28 -7.29 -5.00
C THR A 81 -5.52 -7.18 -4.13
N TRP A 82 -6.55 -6.48 -4.63
CA TRP A 82 -7.78 -6.25 -3.89
C TRP A 82 -9.00 -6.73 -4.67
N MET A 83 -8.79 -7.70 -5.54
CA MET A 83 -9.79 -8.15 -6.51
C MET A 83 -11.12 -8.60 -5.89
N ASP A 84 -11.05 -9.31 -4.78
CA ASP A 84 -12.24 -9.91 -4.17
C ASP A 84 -12.88 -9.04 -3.09
N LEU A 85 -12.39 -7.82 -2.91
CA LEU A 85 -12.88 -6.95 -1.86
C LEU A 85 -14.36 -6.60 -2.06
N SER A 86 -14.75 -6.27 -3.28
CA SER A 86 -16.14 -5.91 -3.57
C SER A 86 -17.10 -7.05 -3.22
N SER A 87 -16.73 -8.27 -3.58
CA SER A 87 -17.55 -9.45 -3.27
C SER A 87 -17.70 -9.64 -1.78
N ALA A 88 -16.62 -9.47 -1.03
CA ALA A 88 -16.64 -9.60 0.42
C ALA A 88 -17.53 -8.53 1.05
N LEU A 89 -17.45 -7.31 0.55
CA LEU A 89 -18.27 -6.20 1.05
C LEU A 89 -19.76 -6.44 0.75
N LEU A 90 -20.07 -6.91 -0.44
CA LEU A 90 -21.45 -7.22 -0.81
C LEU A 90 -22.04 -8.33 0.05
N ALA A 91 -21.21 -9.31 0.39
CA ALA A 91 -21.63 -10.43 1.24
C ALA A 91 -21.74 -10.02 2.71
N LYS A 92 -21.27 -8.83 3.07
CA LYS A 92 -21.24 -8.33 4.44
C LYS A 92 -20.48 -9.26 5.37
N ASP A 93 -19.43 -9.88 4.85
CA ASP A 93 -18.64 -10.86 5.57
C ASP A 93 -17.37 -10.21 6.11
N ARG A 94 -17.40 -9.86 7.39
CA ARG A 94 -16.28 -9.18 8.07
C ARG A 94 -14.96 -9.97 7.90
N GLN A 95 -15.01 -11.30 8.05
CA GLN A 95 -13.81 -12.13 7.95
C GLN A 95 -13.23 -12.09 6.55
N GLN A 96 -14.06 -12.14 5.53
CA GLN A 96 -13.59 -12.07 4.16
C GLN A 96 -13.01 -10.70 3.83
N VAL A 97 -13.61 -9.63 4.35
CA VAL A 97 -13.06 -8.29 4.15
C VAL A 97 -11.67 -8.20 4.78
N LEU A 98 -11.52 -8.70 6.00
CA LEU A 98 -10.21 -8.69 6.67
C LEU A 98 -9.20 -9.57 5.95
N ASN A 99 -9.62 -10.72 5.42
CA ASN A 99 -8.74 -11.57 4.62
C ASN A 99 -8.23 -10.83 3.39
N GLU A 100 -9.11 -10.10 2.70
CA GLU A 100 -8.70 -9.36 1.51
C GLU A 100 -7.78 -8.21 1.85
N CYS A 101 -8.04 -7.51 2.95
CA CYS A 101 -7.15 -6.45 3.42
C CYS A 101 -5.77 -7.00 3.76
N GLU A 102 -5.71 -8.13 4.45
CA GLU A 102 -4.42 -8.74 4.78
C GLU A 102 -3.68 -9.16 3.52
N ARG A 103 -4.39 -9.73 2.57
CA ARG A 103 -3.79 -10.12 1.31
C ARG A 103 -3.17 -8.92 0.59
N GLY A 104 -3.89 -7.80 0.55
CA GLY A 104 -3.36 -6.57 -0.03
C GLY A 104 -2.14 -6.08 0.73
N GLU A 105 -2.17 -6.17 2.06
CA GLU A 105 -1.03 -5.77 2.88
C GLU A 105 0.16 -6.70 2.69
N ASP A 106 -0.06 -7.98 2.45
CA ASP A 106 1.03 -8.91 2.14
C ASP A 106 1.81 -8.44 0.92
N TYR A 107 1.10 -8.00 -0.12
CA TYR A 107 1.76 -7.48 -1.32
C TYR A 107 2.55 -6.21 -1.00
N ALA A 108 1.99 -5.34 -0.17
CA ALA A 108 2.67 -4.11 0.21
C ALA A 108 3.92 -4.41 1.04
N VAL A 109 3.82 -5.29 2.03
CA VAL A 109 4.97 -5.68 2.85
C VAL A 109 6.09 -6.25 1.97
N ALA A 110 5.73 -7.14 1.04
CA ALA A 110 6.71 -7.74 0.13
C ALA A 110 7.39 -6.68 -0.73
N ALA A 111 6.63 -5.70 -1.22
CA ALA A 111 7.19 -4.63 -2.06
C ALA A 111 8.17 -3.78 -1.27
N TYR A 112 7.83 -3.43 -0.02
CA TYR A 112 8.73 -2.63 0.82
C TYR A 112 9.97 -3.43 1.23
N ASP A 113 9.80 -4.72 1.53
CA ASP A 113 10.93 -5.58 1.86
C ASP A 113 11.92 -5.64 0.70
N LYS A 114 11.40 -5.81 -0.50
CA LYS A 114 12.23 -5.83 -1.70
C LYS A 114 12.92 -4.48 -1.93
N ALA A 115 12.18 -3.39 -1.71
CA ALA A 115 12.74 -2.05 -1.88
C ALA A 115 13.90 -1.80 -0.93
N LEU A 116 13.81 -2.27 0.31
CA LEU A 116 14.88 -2.09 1.30
C LEU A 116 16.14 -2.87 0.97
N LYS A 117 16.04 -3.88 0.11
CA LYS A 117 17.19 -4.64 -0.36
C LYS A 117 17.89 -3.96 -1.53
N ALA A 118 17.25 -2.97 -2.13
CA ALA A 118 17.85 -2.21 -3.21
C ALA A 118 18.80 -1.16 -2.64
N ASP A 119 19.70 -0.67 -3.47
CA ASP A 119 20.67 0.35 -3.06
C ASP A 119 20.01 1.72 -3.21
N LEU A 120 19.36 2.19 -2.14
CA LEU A 120 18.65 3.46 -2.16
C LEU A 120 19.48 4.57 -1.54
N PRO A 121 19.38 5.81 -2.05
CA PRO A 121 20.03 6.96 -1.41
C PRO A 121 19.56 7.11 0.04
N GLY A 122 20.42 7.64 0.90
CA GLY A 122 20.19 7.68 2.33
C GLY A 122 18.85 8.24 2.77
N ASN A 123 18.47 9.39 2.20
CA ASN A 123 17.21 10.03 2.57
C ASN A 123 16.00 9.19 2.15
N LEU A 124 16.04 8.69 0.93
CA LEU A 124 14.97 7.82 0.42
C LEU A 124 14.89 6.54 1.23
N LYS A 125 16.04 5.97 1.57
CA LYS A 125 16.07 4.75 2.37
C LYS A 125 15.38 4.94 3.71
N GLN A 126 15.60 6.09 4.36
CA GLN A 126 14.96 6.38 5.63
C GLN A 126 13.44 6.47 5.49
N ILE A 127 12.97 7.12 4.43
CA ILE A 127 11.54 7.23 4.15
C ILE A 127 10.93 5.86 3.90
N VAL A 128 11.58 5.04 3.08
CA VAL A 128 11.10 3.70 2.76
C VAL A 128 11.08 2.83 4.02
N GLN A 129 12.10 2.93 4.87
CA GLN A 129 12.14 2.16 6.12
C GLN A 129 10.99 2.56 7.04
N LYS A 130 10.72 3.85 7.18
CA LYS A 130 9.62 4.33 7.99
C LYS A 130 8.27 3.83 7.45
N GLN A 131 8.09 3.92 6.14
CA GLN A 131 6.87 3.47 5.51
C GLN A 131 6.70 1.96 5.65
N TYR A 132 7.79 1.22 5.54
CA TYR A 132 7.76 -0.23 5.74
C TYR A 132 7.20 -0.57 7.12
N GLU A 133 7.68 0.12 8.16
CA GLU A 133 7.20 -0.12 9.51
C GLU A 133 5.72 0.19 9.66
N GLN A 134 5.25 1.24 8.99
CA GLN A 134 3.84 1.60 9.00
C GLN A 134 2.98 0.54 8.31
N VAL A 135 3.44 0.05 7.17
CA VAL A 135 2.73 -0.98 6.41
C VAL A 135 2.69 -2.28 7.20
N LYS A 136 3.81 -2.65 7.81
CA LYS A 136 3.88 -3.88 8.59
C LYS A 136 2.97 -3.81 9.80
N LYS A 137 2.91 -2.67 10.46
CA LYS A 137 2.01 -2.49 11.60
C LYS A 137 0.55 -2.62 11.17
N ALA A 138 0.20 -2.04 10.03
CA ALA A 138 -1.15 -2.17 9.49
C ALA A 138 -1.47 -3.63 9.18
N HIS A 139 -0.53 -4.33 8.53
CA HIS A 139 -0.68 -5.75 8.24
C HIS A 139 -0.96 -6.54 9.53
N ASP A 140 -0.15 -6.31 10.55
CA ASP A 140 -0.28 -7.06 11.80
C ASP A 140 -1.60 -6.75 12.52
N THR A 141 -2.04 -5.51 12.46
CA THR A 141 -3.32 -5.11 13.06
C THR A 141 -4.48 -5.81 12.35
N ILE A 142 -4.47 -5.83 11.03
CA ILE A 142 -5.51 -6.49 10.25
C ILE A 142 -5.53 -7.99 10.54
N ARG A 143 -4.34 -8.59 10.57
CA ARG A 143 -4.21 -10.03 10.89
C ARG A 143 -4.78 -10.35 12.26
N ASP A 144 -4.45 -9.53 13.24
CA ASP A 144 -4.91 -9.76 14.61
C ASP A 144 -6.45 -9.64 14.70
N LEU A 145 -7.02 -8.68 14.02
CA LEU A 145 -8.47 -8.52 13.98
C LEU A 145 -9.14 -9.74 13.32
N ARG A 146 -8.55 -10.23 12.25
CA ARG A 146 -9.05 -11.44 11.59
C ARG A 146 -8.99 -12.63 12.53
N ASP A 147 -7.86 -12.79 13.22
CA ASP A 147 -7.67 -13.94 14.10
C ASP A 147 -8.62 -13.91 15.30
N GLN A 148 -8.94 -12.72 15.80
CA GLN A 148 -9.93 -12.59 16.87
C GLN A 148 -11.30 -13.10 16.45
N GLY A 149 -11.66 -12.89 15.21
CA GLY A 149 -12.95 -13.31 14.70
C GLY A 149 -13.09 -14.80 14.50
N LYS A 150 -11.99 -15.55 14.56
CA LYS A 150 -12.01 -16.99 14.35
C LYS A 150 -12.40 -17.79 15.58
N LYS A 151 -12.59 -17.16 16.69
CA LYS A 151 -12.94 -17.83 17.95
C LYS A 151 -14.36 -18.41 17.96
#